data_e648a2d6cb1b75635af48086978ad963
#
_entry.id   e648a2d6cb1b75635af48086978ad963
#
_cell.length_a   1.000
_cell.length_b   1.000
_cell.length_c   1.000
_cell.angle_alpha   90.00
_cell.angle_beta   90.00
_cell.angle_gamma   90.00
#
_symmetry.space_group_name_H-M   'P 1'
#
loop_
_entity.id
_entity.type
_entity.pdbx_description
1 polymer ?
#
loop_
_entity_poly.entity_id
_entity_poly.type
_entity_poly.pdbx_seq_one_letter_code
_entity_poly.pdbx_strand_id
1 'polypeptide(L)'
;MKDFNMKKTIIICTILFCSTYLNAQVQFIQSGRIEFEKRVNQHAPILDEGENMWNVEILKQIPKFVSDIYELKFTSDKSVFKLAKENPNNKYMWGTKPVDTDVSMQDLKKGISISQKEVFENTYLIKDSSRTWEWKIADETREIAGFECRKAVTKICDSVYVVAFYTDQIPVSAGPESFGGLPGMILGLAVPRLNTTWFATKLELVSPTPNELNVKQKGKQIGRSQLTTELSKALKDWGKEGARKMWVAQL
;
A
#
# COMPACT_ATOMS: atom_id res chain seq x y z
N MET A 1 -67.89 13.47 0.78
CA MET A 1 -66.86 14.03 1.70
C MET A 1 -65.86 12.99 2.19
N LYS A 2 -66.19 11.69 2.28
CA LYS A 2 -65.25 10.61 2.66
C LYS A 2 -64.20 10.31 1.58
N ASP A 3 -64.54 10.32 0.30
CA ASP A 3 -63.64 9.96 -0.82
C ASP A 3 -62.56 11.01 -1.08
N PHE A 4 -62.77 12.26 -0.73
CA PHE A 4 -61.82 13.34 -0.88
C PHE A 4 -60.65 13.23 0.13
N ASN A 5 -60.93 12.77 1.34
CA ASN A 5 -59.94 12.55 2.38
C ASN A 5 -59.09 11.30 2.10
N MET A 6 -59.69 10.26 1.55
CA MET A 6 -58.96 9.02 1.20
C MET A 6 -57.95 9.26 0.07
N LYS A 7 -58.31 10.05 -0.95
CA LYS A 7 -57.37 10.43 -2.03
C LYS A 7 -56.19 11.26 -1.53
N LYS A 8 -56.43 12.20 -0.61
CA LYS A 8 -55.37 12.99 0.02
C LYS A 8 -54.44 12.14 0.88
N THR A 9 -54.94 11.17 1.61
CA THR A 9 -54.17 10.25 2.43
C THR A 9 -53.30 9.35 1.56
N ILE A 10 -53.81 8.84 0.44
CA ILE A 10 -53.04 8.01 -0.53
C ILE A 10 -51.90 8.84 -1.15
N ILE A 11 -52.16 10.07 -1.55
CA ILE A 11 -51.13 10.96 -2.14
C ILE A 11 -50.02 11.26 -1.11
N ILE A 12 -50.38 11.52 0.16
CA ILE A 12 -49.37 11.77 1.21
C ILE A 12 -48.55 10.52 1.49
N CYS A 13 -49.15 9.33 1.54
CA CYS A 13 -48.39 8.07 1.68
C CYS A 13 -47.45 7.77 0.49
N THR A 14 -47.88 8.09 -0.73
CA THR A 14 -47.04 7.89 -1.92
C THR A 14 -45.83 8.85 -1.93
N ILE A 15 -46.00 10.10 -1.49
CA ILE A 15 -44.93 11.08 -1.36
C ILE A 15 -43.95 10.67 -0.24
N LEU A 16 -44.43 10.18 0.91
CA LEU A 16 -43.55 9.66 1.97
C LEU A 16 -42.76 8.41 1.54
N PHE A 17 -43.36 7.54 0.73
CA PHE A 17 -42.69 6.32 0.25
C PHE A 17 -41.60 6.63 -0.81
N CYS A 18 -41.76 7.66 -1.65
CA CYS A 18 -40.75 8.12 -2.58
C CYS A 18 -39.55 8.77 -1.90
N SER A 19 -39.71 9.38 -0.71
CA SER A 19 -38.61 10.06 -0.03
C SER A 19 -37.56 9.10 0.58
N THR A 20 -37.88 7.82 0.76
CA THR A 20 -36.95 6.82 1.31
C THR A 20 -35.97 6.25 0.29
N TYR A 21 -36.15 6.48 -1.00
CA TYR A 21 -35.22 5.98 -2.06
C TYR A 21 -34.12 6.94 -2.45
N LEU A 22 -34.02 8.12 -1.84
CA LEU A 22 -33.09 9.18 -2.26
C LEU A 22 -31.69 9.10 -1.63
N ASN A 23 -31.39 8.09 -0.80
CA ASN A 23 -30.11 8.03 -0.08
C ASN A 23 -29.09 6.99 -0.61
N ALA A 24 -29.26 6.46 -1.82
CA ALA A 24 -28.33 5.49 -2.39
C ALA A 24 -27.42 6.10 -3.46
N GLN A 25 -26.94 7.33 -3.27
CA GLN A 25 -25.82 7.82 -4.09
C GLN A 25 -24.52 7.26 -3.51
N VAL A 26 -23.96 6.28 -4.19
CA VAL A 26 -22.60 5.81 -3.91
C VAL A 26 -21.65 6.98 -4.18
N GLN A 27 -21.19 7.62 -3.12
CA GLN A 27 -20.20 8.69 -3.24
C GLN A 27 -18.83 8.06 -3.43
N PHE A 28 -18.32 8.07 -4.66
CA PHE A 28 -16.97 7.61 -4.95
C PHE A 28 -15.93 8.59 -4.41
N ILE A 29 -14.99 8.07 -3.65
CA ILE A 29 -13.90 8.83 -3.05
C ILE A 29 -12.77 8.96 -4.10
N GLN A 30 -12.54 10.15 -4.63
CA GLN A 30 -11.54 10.41 -5.67
C GLN A 30 -10.28 11.11 -5.15
N SER A 31 -10.28 11.57 -3.92
CA SER A 31 -9.12 12.18 -3.27
C SER A 31 -9.15 11.95 -1.77
N GLY A 32 -7.97 11.89 -1.15
CA GLY A 32 -7.88 11.68 0.28
C GLY A 32 -6.47 11.42 0.77
N ARG A 33 -6.39 11.13 2.05
CA ARG A 33 -5.21 10.65 2.76
C ARG A 33 -5.56 9.36 3.47
N ILE A 34 -4.75 8.33 3.28
CA ILE A 34 -4.89 7.05 3.97
C ILE A 34 -3.65 6.84 4.84
N GLU A 35 -3.85 6.49 6.09
CA GLU A 35 -2.79 6.03 6.97
C GLU A 35 -2.71 4.51 6.91
N PHE A 36 -1.49 3.99 6.77
CA PHE A 36 -1.18 2.57 6.76
C PHE A 36 -0.26 2.22 7.91
N GLU A 37 -0.58 1.16 8.65
CA GLU A 37 0.39 0.48 9.50
C GLU A 37 1.21 -0.48 8.63
N LYS A 38 2.51 -0.19 8.47
CA LYS A 38 3.48 -1.16 7.93
C LYS A 38 4.01 -1.98 9.09
N ARG A 39 3.81 -3.31 9.05
CA ARG A 39 4.25 -4.23 10.10
C ARG A 39 5.21 -5.27 9.55
N VAL A 40 6.35 -5.43 10.22
CA VAL A 40 7.41 -6.38 9.84
C VAL A 40 7.61 -7.40 10.95
N ASN A 41 7.59 -8.69 10.61
CA ASN A 41 8.00 -9.75 11.53
C ASN A 41 9.50 -9.95 11.40
N GLN A 42 10.26 -9.48 12.40
CA GLN A 42 11.72 -9.54 12.43
C GLN A 42 12.26 -10.91 12.83
N HIS A 43 11.46 -11.71 13.54
CA HIS A 43 11.88 -13.04 13.98
C HIS A 43 11.90 -14.07 12.84
N ALA A 44 11.01 -13.92 11.86
CA ALA A 44 10.86 -14.94 10.82
C ALA A 44 12.15 -15.18 10.01
N PRO A 45 12.91 -14.18 9.55
CA PRO A 45 14.17 -14.44 8.86
C PRO A 45 15.20 -15.18 9.70
N ILE A 46 15.27 -14.88 11.00
CA ILE A 46 16.20 -15.51 11.94
C ILE A 46 15.84 -16.99 12.13
N LEU A 47 14.54 -17.28 12.27
CA LEU A 47 14.04 -18.65 12.42
C LEU A 47 14.24 -19.48 11.14
N ASP A 48 14.19 -18.85 9.97
CA ASP A 48 14.45 -19.50 8.67
C ASP A 48 15.93 -19.91 8.48
N GLU A 49 16.85 -19.35 9.27
CA GLU A 49 18.27 -19.72 9.30
C GLU A 49 18.55 -20.91 10.22
N GLY A 50 17.57 -21.33 11.02
CA GLY A 50 17.65 -22.43 11.96
C GLY A 50 17.99 -22.00 13.39
N GLU A 51 17.76 -22.92 14.33
CA GLU A 51 18.04 -22.69 15.75
C GLU A 51 19.53 -22.86 16.03
N ASN A 52 20.17 -21.78 16.45
CA ASN A 52 21.50 -21.77 17.05
C ASN A 52 21.52 -20.82 18.25
N MET A 53 22.57 -20.91 19.09
CA MET A 53 22.66 -20.14 20.33
C MET A 53 22.60 -18.62 20.10
N TRP A 54 23.18 -18.13 18.99
CA TRP A 54 23.14 -16.74 18.59
C TRP A 54 21.74 -16.27 18.23
N ASN A 55 21.03 -17.04 17.40
CA ASN A 55 19.67 -16.72 16.97
C ASN A 55 18.72 -16.67 18.16
N VAL A 56 18.82 -17.62 19.09
CA VAL A 56 18.01 -17.65 20.32
C VAL A 56 18.24 -16.39 21.16
N GLU A 57 19.48 -15.94 21.30
CA GLU A 57 19.79 -14.75 22.10
C GLU A 57 19.29 -13.46 21.42
N ILE A 58 19.44 -13.30 20.10
CA ILE A 58 18.91 -12.17 19.34
C ILE A 58 17.39 -12.10 19.48
N LEU A 59 16.69 -13.23 19.33
CA LEU A 59 15.22 -13.31 19.43
C LEU A 59 14.69 -12.84 20.80
N LYS A 60 15.47 -12.95 21.86
CA LYS A 60 15.09 -12.43 23.20
C LYS A 60 15.24 -10.91 23.30
N GLN A 61 16.15 -10.31 22.53
CA GLN A 61 16.52 -8.89 22.65
C GLN A 61 15.68 -7.98 21.76
N ILE A 62 15.10 -8.51 20.68
CA ILE A 62 14.29 -7.73 19.72
C ILE A 62 12.82 -8.13 19.78
N PRO A 63 11.88 -7.21 19.57
CA PRO A 63 10.47 -7.54 19.46
C PRO A 63 10.21 -8.39 18.20
N LYS A 64 9.26 -9.31 18.28
CA LYS A 64 8.84 -10.11 17.11
C LYS A 64 8.34 -9.25 15.96
N PHE A 65 7.62 -8.20 16.28
CA PHE A 65 7.06 -7.29 15.30
C PHE A 65 7.50 -5.86 15.57
N VAL A 66 7.79 -5.13 14.50
CA VAL A 66 7.89 -3.67 14.50
C VAL A 66 6.85 -3.11 13.56
N SER A 67 6.31 -1.93 13.88
CA SER A 67 5.34 -1.25 13.03
C SER A 67 5.55 0.25 13.02
N ASP A 68 5.38 0.84 11.82
CA ASP A 68 5.50 2.25 11.55
C ASP A 68 4.31 2.74 10.74
N ILE A 69 4.01 4.02 10.83
CA ILE A 69 2.89 4.63 10.12
C ILE A 69 3.39 5.26 8.83
N TYR A 70 2.76 4.85 7.74
CA TYR A 70 2.95 5.42 6.40
C TYR A 70 1.69 6.17 5.98
N GLU A 71 1.83 7.11 5.07
CA GLU A 71 0.69 7.82 4.47
C GLU A 71 0.68 7.65 2.95
N LEU A 72 -0.53 7.47 2.42
CA LEU A 72 -0.82 7.58 1.01
C LEU A 72 -1.72 8.81 0.79
N LYS A 73 -1.22 9.81 0.09
CA LYS A 73 -2.02 10.94 -0.39
C LYS A 73 -2.35 10.73 -1.85
N PHE A 74 -3.62 10.92 -2.23
CA PHE A 74 -4.06 10.61 -3.57
C PHE A 74 -5.12 11.57 -4.09
N THR A 75 -5.16 11.68 -5.40
CA THR A 75 -6.24 12.22 -6.23
C THR A 75 -6.57 11.22 -7.33
N SER A 76 -7.54 11.51 -8.20
CA SER A 76 -7.81 10.70 -9.40
C SER A 76 -6.57 10.51 -10.29
N ASP A 77 -5.65 11.48 -10.29
CA ASP A 77 -4.54 11.55 -11.25
C ASP A 77 -3.17 11.16 -10.66
N LYS A 78 -2.99 11.28 -9.33
CA LYS A 78 -1.69 11.11 -8.68
C LYS A 78 -1.81 10.46 -7.32
N SER A 79 -0.74 9.75 -6.94
CA SER A 79 -0.57 9.26 -5.57
C SER A 79 0.88 9.44 -5.09
N VAL A 80 1.02 9.63 -3.77
CA VAL A 80 2.32 9.72 -3.08
C VAL A 80 2.24 8.89 -1.82
N PHE A 81 3.13 7.91 -1.70
CA PHE A 81 3.26 7.04 -0.53
C PHE A 81 4.62 7.24 0.13
N LYS A 82 4.65 7.46 1.43
CA LYS A 82 5.87 7.69 2.21
C LYS A 82 5.68 7.40 3.69
N LEU A 83 6.78 7.33 4.44
CA LEU A 83 6.76 7.31 5.91
C LEU A 83 6.09 8.58 6.44
N ALA A 84 5.13 8.42 7.35
CA ALA A 84 4.48 9.52 8.08
C ALA A 84 5.03 9.65 9.49
N LYS A 85 5.25 8.52 10.18
CA LYS A 85 5.72 8.51 11.55
C LYS A 85 6.44 7.21 11.89
N GLU A 86 7.70 7.31 12.30
CA GLU A 86 8.45 6.21 12.92
C GLU A 86 7.94 6.01 14.36
N ASN A 87 7.76 4.75 14.77
CA ASN A 87 7.41 4.42 16.14
C ASN A 87 8.68 4.47 17.02
N PRO A 88 8.78 5.40 17.97
CA PRO A 88 9.99 5.59 18.78
C PRO A 88 10.28 4.39 19.72
N ASN A 89 9.30 3.52 19.95
CA ASN A 89 9.46 2.35 20.80
C ASN A 89 9.98 1.11 20.04
N ASN A 90 10.10 1.20 18.73
CA ASN A 90 10.62 0.09 17.93
C ASN A 90 12.12 -0.14 18.22
N LYS A 91 12.47 -1.42 18.36
CA LYS A 91 13.86 -1.87 18.32
C LYS A 91 14.05 -2.62 17.01
N TYR A 92 14.62 -1.95 16.04
CA TYR A 92 14.80 -2.52 14.72
C TYR A 92 16.00 -3.46 14.68
N MET A 93 15.80 -4.60 14.03
CA MET A 93 16.90 -5.42 13.56
C MET A 93 17.58 -4.71 12.37
N TRP A 94 18.85 -4.99 12.16
CA TRP A 94 19.60 -4.40 11.04
C TRP A 94 18.89 -4.59 9.70
N GLY A 95 18.67 -3.51 8.98
CA GLY A 95 17.98 -3.49 7.69
C GLY A 95 16.45 -3.52 7.74
N THR A 96 15.82 -3.43 8.93
CA THR A 96 14.35 -3.33 9.06
C THR A 96 13.87 -1.92 9.40
N LYS A 97 14.78 -1.02 9.78
CA LYS A 97 14.44 0.39 10.05
C LYS A 97 13.91 1.05 8.77
N PRO A 98 12.79 1.79 8.86
CA PRO A 98 12.29 2.55 7.73
C PRO A 98 13.26 3.68 7.35
N VAL A 99 13.30 3.99 6.07
CA VAL A 99 14.07 5.12 5.53
C VAL A 99 13.10 6.27 5.30
N ASP A 100 13.32 7.39 5.98
CA ASP A 100 12.43 8.56 5.96
C ASP A 100 12.43 9.28 4.60
N THR A 101 13.49 9.11 3.83
CA THR A 101 13.63 9.69 2.48
C THR A 101 13.00 8.83 1.39
N ASP A 102 12.58 7.59 1.70
CA ASP A 102 11.92 6.72 0.74
C ASP A 102 10.52 7.24 0.42
N VAL A 103 10.25 7.42 -0.87
CA VAL A 103 8.97 7.89 -1.36
C VAL A 103 8.63 7.24 -2.69
N SER A 104 7.38 6.81 -2.83
CA SER A 104 6.83 6.30 -4.10
C SER A 104 5.75 7.25 -4.60
N MET A 105 5.91 7.71 -5.82
CA MET A 105 4.98 8.63 -6.49
C MET A 105 4.47 7.98 -7.78
N GLN A 106 3.19 8.15 -8.07
CA GLN A 106 2.58 7.70 -9.32
C GLN A 106 1.82 8.85 -9.98
N ASP A 107 2.07 9.05 -11.25
CA ASP A 107 1.20 9.84 -12.14
C ASP A 107 0.30 8.83 -12.87
N LEU A 108 -0.89 8.61 -12.32
CA LEU A 108 -1.84 7.60 -12.80
C LEU A 108 -2.36 7.95 -14.20
N LYS A 109 -2.47 9.24 -14.50
CA LYS A 109 -2.92 9.73 -15.80
C LYS A 109 -1.88 9.52 -16.90
N LYS A 110 -0.60 9.68 -16.58
CA LYS A 110 0.51 9.50 -17.53
C LYS A 110 1.06 8.09 -17.53
N GLY A 111 0.68 7.25 -16.57
CA GLY A 111 1.26 5.93 -16.40
C GLY A 111 2.75 5.97 -16.05
N ILE A 112 3.17 6.89 -15.19
CA ILE A 112 4.56 7.05 -14.75
C ILE A 112 4.67 6.75 -13.27
N SER A 113 5.67 5.95 -12.90
CA SER A 113 6.06 5.66 -11.52
C SER A 113 7.44 6.26 -11.25
N ILE A 114 7.57 6.95 -10.13
CA ILE A 114 8.81 7.53 -9.63
C ILE A 114 8.99 7.08 -8.19
N SER A 115 10.04 6.32 -7.90
CA SER A 115 10.37 5.90 -6.54
C SER A 115 11.76 6.43 -6.18
N GLN A 116 11.84 7.12 -5.05
CA GLN A 116 13.11 7.43 -4.41
C GLN A 116 13.34 6.37 -3.34
N LYS A 117 14.45 5.66 -3.43
CA LYS A 117 14.80 4.59 -2.48
C LYS A 117 16.27 4.65 -2.11
N GLU A 118 16.54 4.47 -0.83
CA GLU A 118 17.90 4.30 -0.35
C GLU A 118 18.26 2.81 -0.34
N VAL A 119 19.32 2.48 -1.07
CA VAL A 119 19.85 1.11 -1.13
C VAL A 119 21.36 1.18 -0.92
N PHE A 120 21.86 0.59 0.17
CA PHE A 120 23.30 0.60 0.54
C PHE A 120 23.91 2.01 0.54
N GLU A 121 23.34 2.92 1.33
CA GLU A 121 23.81 4.31 1.48
C GLU A 121 23.73 5.17 0.20
N ASN A 122 23.27 4.60 -0.91
CA ASN A 122 23.02 5.32 -2.15
C ASN A 122 21.52 5.60 -2.32
N THR A 123 21.20 6.85 -2.59
CA THR A 123 19.83 7.23 -2.95
C THR A 123 19.67 7.11 -4.46
N TYR A 124 18.71 6.27 -4.88
CA TYR A 124 18.32 6.09 -6.27
C TYR A 124 16.98 6.77 -6.55
N LEU A 125 16.89 7.43 -7.68
CA LEU A 125 15.64 7.94 -8.24
C LEU A 125 15.25 7.03 -9.41
N ILE A 126 14.33 6.11 -9.14
CA ILE A 126 13.88 5.13 -10.10
C ILE A 126 12.67 5.73 -10.84
N LYS A 127 12.87 6.11 -12.10
CA LYS A 127 11.81 6.68 -12.93
C LYS A 127 11.54 5.74 -14.10
N ASP A 128 10.29 5.27 -14.18
CA ASP A 128 9.88 4.31 -15.20
C ASP A 128 8.39 4.44 -15.50
N SER A 129 7.89 3.70 -16.50
CA SER A 129 6.46 3.48 -16.66
C SER A 129 5.87 2.78 -15.44
N SER A 130 4.60 3.05 -15.13
CA SER A 130 3.88 2.29 -14.11
C SER A 130 3.90 0.80 -14.47
N ARG A 131 4.12 -0.05 -13.46
CA ARG A 131 4.13 -1.50 -13.69
C ARG A 131 2.74 -1.98 -14.04
N THR A 132 2.68 -2.86 -15.01
CA THR A 132 1.50 -3.68 -15.27
C THR A 132 1.60 -4.94 -14.41
N TRP A 133 0.67 -5.08 -13.47
CA TRP A 133 0.61 -6.22 -12.57
C TRP A 133 -0.40 -7.24 -13.09
N GLU A 134 -0.02 -8.49 -13.16
CA GLU A 134 -0.93 -9.60 -13.50
C GLU A 134 -1.67 -10.05 -12.24
N TRP A 135 -2.74 -9.32 -11.89
CA TRP A 135 -3.56 -9.65 -10.74
C TRP A 135 -4.52 -10.80 -11.02
N LYS A 136 -4.53 -11.78 -10.13
CA LYS A 136 -5.57 -12.82 -10.06
C LYS A 136 -6.51 -12.44 -8.92
N ILE A 137 -7.72 -12.02 -9.26
CA ILE A 137 -8.76 -11.64 -8.28
C ILE A 137 -9.38 -12.94 -7.73
N ALA A 138 -9.57 -12.98 -6.40
CA ALA A 138 -10.21 -14.07 -5.68
C ALA A 138 -11.55 -13.61 -5.09
N ASP A 139 -12.41 -14.58 -4.74
CA ASP A 139 -13.73 -14.30 -4.14
C ASP A 139 -13.66 -13.93 -2.64
N GLU A 140 -12.50 -14.10 -2.02
CA GLU A 140 -12.29 -13.75 -0.61
C GLU A 140 -12.41 -12.24 -0.43
N THR A 141 -13.24 -11.83 0.54
CA THR A 141 -13.40 -10.44 0.95
C THR A 141 -12.95 -10.24 2.40
N ARG A 142 -12.60 -9.00 2.74
CA ARG A 142 -12.20 -8.60 4.09
C ARG A 142 -12.56 -7.14 4.32
N GLU A 143 -13.03 -6.82 5.50
CA GLU A 143 -13.20 -5.43 5.91
C GLU A 143 -11.86 -4.82 6.37
N ILE A 144 -11.50 -3.66 5.81
CA ILE A 144 -10.29 -2.91 6.15
C ILE A 144 -10.65 -1.42 6.21
N ALA A 145 -10.39 -0.78 7.34
CA ALA A 145 -10.69 0.64 7.59
C ALA A 145 -12.15 1.02 7.26
N GLY A 146 -13.10 0.09 7.47
CA GLY A 146 -14.52 0.31 7.21
C GLY A 146 -14.97 0.07 5.75
N PHE A 147 -14.08 -0.46 4.90
CA PHE A 147 -14.36 -0.78 3.50
C PHE A 147 -14.34 -2.29 3.27
N GLU A 148 -15.32 -2.80 2.55
CA GLU A 148 -15.24 -4.16 2.01
C GLU A 148 -14.19 -4.19 0.91
N CYS A 149 -13.20 -5.07 1.05
CA CYS A 149 -12.07 -5.21 0.15
C CYS A 149 -12.01 -6.64 -0.41
N ARG A 150 -11.83 -6.74 -1.72
CA ARG A 150 -11.64 -8.02 -2.42
C ARG A 150 -10.16 -8.36 -2.49
N LYS A 151 -9.85 -9.64 -2.35
CA LYS A 151 -8.49 -10.17 -2.47
C LYS A 151 -8.04 -10.26 -3.91
N ALA A 152 -6.80 -9.88 -4.16
CA ALA A 152 -6.10 -10.12 -5.41
C ALA A 152 -4.68 -10.59 -5.14
N VAL A 153 -4.11 -11.40 -6.00
CA VAL A 153 -2.76 -11.96 -5.86
C VAL A 153 -1.97 -11.75 -7.13
N THR A 154 -0.74 -11.29 -6.99
CA THR A 154 0.24 -11.19 -8.08
C THR A 154 1.61 -11.71 -7.62
N LYS A 155 2.61 -11.63 -8.50
CA LYS A 155 3.99 -11.99 -8.21
C LYS A 155 4.95 -10.87 -8.57
N ILE A 156 5.99 -10.72 -7.78
CA ILE A 156 7.19 -9.96 -8.14
C ILE A 156 8.37 -10.93 -8.25
N CYS A 157 9.35 -10.59 -9.07
CA CYS A 157 10.59 -11.40 -9.22
C CYS A 157 10.28 -12.92 -9.39
N ASP A 158 9.27 -13.27 -10.18
CA ASP A 158 8.82 -14.62 -10.56
C ASP A 158 8.41 -15.56 -9.41
N SER A 159 8.84 -15.30 -8.19
CA SER A 159 8.65 -16.24 -7.07
C SER A 159 8.09 -15.61 -5.79
N VAL A 160 7.96 -14.28 -5.72
CA VAL A 160 7.48 -13.59 -4.54
C VAL A 160 6.02 -13.20 -4.70
N TYR A 161 5.16 -13.90 -3.98
CA TYR A 161 3.73 -13.59 -3.98
C TYR A 161 3.45 -12.29 -3.21
N VAL A 162 2.56 -11.50 -3.80
CA VAL A 162 2.00 -10.29 -3.22
C VAL A 162 0.49 -10.47 -3.14
N VAL A 163 -0.07 -10.31 -1.95
CA VAL A 163 -1.50 -10.38 -1.70
C VAL A 163 -2.00 -8.98 -1.44
N ALA A 164 -2.95 -8.51 -2.23
CA ALA A 164 -3.61 -7.23 -2.08
C ALA A 164 -5.08 -7.42 -1.69
N PHE A 165 -5.60 -6.46 -0.92
CA PHE A 165 -7.02 -6.28 -0.65
C PHE A 165 -7.40 -4.88 -1.12
N TYR A 166 -8.31 -4.77 -2.09
CA TYR A 166 -8.70 -3.49 -2.70
C TYR A 166 -10.20 -3.27 -2.63
N THR A 167 -10.60 -2.00 -2.63
CA THR A 167 -12.00 -1.59 -2.67
C THR A 167 -12.28 -0.73 -3.90
N ASP A 168 -13.41 -0.96 -4.56
CA ASP A 168 -13.91 -0.17 -5.68
C ASP A 168 -14.66 1.10 -5.25
N GLN A 169 -15.01 1.21 -3.97
CA GLN A 169 -15.58 2.44 -3.39
C GLN A 169 -14.62 3.64 -3.49
N ILE A 170 -13.31 3.37 -3.65
CA ILE A 170 -12.28 4.36 -3.95
C ILE A 170 -11.73 4.02 -5.34
N PRO A 171 -12.33 4.52 -6.45
CA PRO A 171 -11.99 4.11 -7.80
C PRO A 171 -10.69 4.74 -8.31
N VAL A 172 -9.67 4.75 -7.45
CA VAL A 172 -8.31 5.21 -7.75
C VAL A 172 -7.38 4.04 -7.67
N SER A 173 -6.76 3.67 -8.79
CA SER A 173 -5.90 2.49 -8.91
C SER A 173 -4.51 2.74 -8.32
N ALA A 174 -4.43 2.85 -6.99
CA ALA A 174 -3.21 3.12 -6.25
C ALA A 174 -3.15 2.26 -4.97
N GLY A 175 -2.01 2.31 -4.27
CA GLY A 175 -1.81 1.58 -3.03
C GLY A 175 -0.44 1.83 -2.40
N PRO A 176 -0.07 1.09 -1.34
CA PRO A 176 1.24 1.15 -0.71
C PRO A 176 2.37 0.87 -1.70
N GLU A 177 3.52 1.47 -1.44
CA GLU A 177 4.72 1.40 -2.28
C GLU A 177 4.41 1.88 -3.71
N SER A 178 4.62 1.07 -4.73
CA SER A 178 4.27 1.39 -6.12
C SER A 178 3.16 0.50 -6.69
N PHE A 179 2.41 -0.19 -5.83
CA PHE A 179 1.35 -1.10 -6.27
C PHE A 179 0.09 -0.36 -6.73
N GLY A 180 -0.53 -0.90 -7.77
CA GLY A 180 -1.75 -0.40 -8.38
C GLY A 180 -2.24 -1.37 -9.45
N GLY A 181 -3.04 -0.91 -10.42
CA GLY A 181 -3.54 -1.74 -11.53
C GLY A 181 -4.76 -2.58 -11.18
N LEU A 182 -5.31 -2.45 -9.97
CA LEU A 182 -6.61 -2.99 -9.57
C LEU A 182 -7.71 -1.96 -9.83
N PRO A 183 -8.98 -2.36 -9.98
CA PRO A 183 -10.10 -1.45 -10.22
C PRO A 183 -10.53 -0.72 -8.93
N GLY A 184 -9.57 -0.14 -8.20
CA GLY A 184 -9.77 0.58 -6.96
C GLY A 184 -8.52 0.65 -6.10
N MET A 185 -8.68 1.24 -4.91
CA MET A 185 -7.60 1.50 -3.95
C MET A 185 -7.22 0.24 -3.19
N ILE A 186 -5.94 -0.05 -3.12
CA ILE A 186 -5.39 -1.13 -2.27
C ILE A 186 -5.31 -0.61 -0.83
N LEU A 187 -6.13 -1.19 0.04
CA LEU A 187 -6.16 -0.87 1.48
C LEU A 187 -5.40 -1.89 2.34
N GLY A 188 -5.10 -3.06 1.79
CA GLY A 188 -4.27 -4.06 2.42
C GLY A 188 -3.27 -4.65 1.45
N LEU A 189 -2.02 -4.79 1.88
CA LEU A 189 -0.95 -5.41 1.10
C LEU A 189 -0.14 -6.34 2.01
N ALA A 190 0.20 -7.52 1.53
CA ALA A 190 1.06 -8.45 2.23
C ALA A 190 2.07 -9.09 1.27
N VAL A 191 3.32 -9.15 1.69
CA VAL A 191 4.40 -9.84 1.01
C VAL A 191 4.98 -10.89 1.95
N PRO A 192 4.44 -12.13 1.96
CA PRO A 192 4.80 -13.17 2.94
C PRO A 192 6.30 -13.46 2.99
N ARG A 193 6.97 -13.52 1.85
CA ARG A 193 8.43 -13.74 1.80
C ARG A 193 9.28 -12.62 2.40
N LEU A 194 8.72 -11.42 2.51
CA LEU A 194 9.34 -10.29 3.22
C LEU A 194 8.86 -10.18 4.67
N ASN A 195 7.93 -11.05 5.08
CA ASN A 195 7.31 -11.00 6.41
C ASN A 195 6.72 -9.62 6.75
N THR A 196 6.20 -8.93 5.72
CA THR A 196 5.78 -7.53 5.79
C THR A 196 4.34 -7.39 5.33
N THR A 197 3.59 -6.57 6.05
CA THR A 197 2.22 -6.19 5.70
C THR A 197 2.03 -4.68 5.81
N TRP A 198 1.11 -4.15 5.01
CA TRP A 198 0.60 -2.77 5.08
C TRP A 198 -0.91 -2.85 5.14
N PHE A 199 -1.52 -2.36 6.20
CA PHE A 199 -2.97 -2.28 6.31
C PHE A 199 -3.39 -0.86 6.62
N ALA A 200 -4.39 -0.38 5.86
CA ALA A 200 -5.01 0.92 6.13
C ALA A 200 -5.67 0.90 7.51
N THR A 201 -5.39 1.92 8.29
CA THR A 201 -5.94 2.12 9.62
C THR A 201 -6.93 3.28 9.66
N LYS A 202 -6.78 4.25 8.76
CA LYS A 202 -7.60 5.45 8.72
C LYS A 202 -7.66 6.03 7.31
N LEU A 203 -8.84 6.52 6.91
CA LEU A 203 -9.03 7.35 5.73
C LEU A 203 -9.53 8.74 6.15
N GLU A 204 -8.94 9.77 5.59
CA GLU A 204 -9.36 11.16 5.72
C GLU A 204 -9.77 11.72 4.36
N LEU A 205 -10.99 12.26 4.27
CA LEU A 205 -11.52 12.89 3.06
C LEU A 205 -11.01 14.33 2.95
N VAL A 206 -9.74 14.46 2.63
CA VAL A 206 -9.05 15.75 2.42
C VAL A 206 -8.53 15.80 1.00
N SER A 207 -8.51 16.98 0.39
CA SER A 207 -7.88 17.15 -0.92
C SER A 207 -6.41 17.53 -0.73
N PRO A 208 -5.45 16.67 -1.10
CA PRO A 208 -4.04 16.99 -0.99
C PRO A 208 -3.69 18.19 -1.87
N THR A 209 -2.82 19.05 -1.36
CA THR A 209 -2.31 20.19 -2.14
C THR A 209 -1.35 19.71 -3.25
N PRO A 210 -1.17 20.49 -4.34
CA PRO A 210 -0.20 20.14 -5.38
C PRO A 210 1.23 19.91 -4.85
N ASN A 211 1.64 20.64 -3.81
CA ASN A 211 2.96 20.49 -3.18
C ASN A 211 3.11 19.15 -2.44
N GLU A 212 2.05 18.65 -1.85
CA GLU A 212 2.04 17.34 -1.15
C GLU A 212 2.12 16.17 -2.13
N LEU A 213 1.68 16.38 -3.38
CA LEU A 213 1.72 15.39 -4.46
C LEU A 213 2.97 15.54 -5.36
N ASN A 214 3.83 16.53 -5.11
CA ASN A 214 5.09 16.78 -5.83
C ASN A 214 6.25 16.87 -4.83
N VAL A 215 6.68 15.74 -4.31
CA VAL A 215 7.81 15.67 -3.38
C VAL A 215 9.12 15.97 -4.14
N LYS A 216 10.01 16.77 -3.53
CA LYS A 216 11.35 17.02 -4.08
C LYS A 216 12.11 15.70 -4.18
N GLN A 217 12.63 15.44 -5.35
CA GLN A 217 13.33 14.20 -5.69
C GLN A 217 14.84 14.42 -5.57
N LYS A 218 15.54 13.41 -5.05
CA LYS A 218 17.00 13.38 -4.94
C LYS A 218 17.51 12.01 -5.36
N GLY A 219 18.79 11.91 -5.68
CA GLY A 219 19.44 10.64 -5.93
C GLY A 219 19.90 10.46 -7.40
N LYS A 220 20.62 9.35 -7.62
CA LYS A 220 21.07 8.93 -8.95
C LYS A 220 19.83 8.46 -9.75
N GLN A 221 19.55 9.12 -10.85
CA GLN A 221 18.47 8.67 -11.74
C GLN A 221 18.84 7.37 -12.41
N ILE A 222 17.95 6.39 -12.34
CA ILE A 222 18.15 5.05 -12.88
C ILE A 222 16.81 4.46 -13.33
N GLY A 223 16.84 3.61 -14.36
CA GLY A 223 15.68 2.78 -14.72
C GLY A 223 15.62 1.51 -13.85
N ARG A 224 14.45 0.94 -13.72
CA ARG A 224 14.23 -0.27 -12.89
C ARG A 224 15.08 -1.46 -13.33
N SER A 225 15.17 -1.70 -14.63
CA SER A 225 15.98 -2.78 -15.21
C SER A 225 17.46 -2.61 -14.89
N GLN A 226 17.96 -1.37 -14.99
CA GLN A 226 19.36 -1.06 -14.68
C GLN A 226 19.64 -1.23 -13.19
N LEU A 227 18.74 -0.76 -12.30
CA LEU A 227 18.87 -0.98 -10.85
C LEU A 227 18.93 -2.48 -10.53
N THR A 228 18.05 -3.28 -11.12
CA THR A 228 18.05 -4.74 -10.95
C THR A 228 19.38 -5.34 -11.34
N THR A 229 19.97 -4.89 -12.45
CA THR A 229 21.30 -5.37 -12.92
C THR A 229 22.41 -4.96 -11.96
N GLU A 230 22.43 -3.70 -11.50
CA GLU A 230 23.42 -3.21 -10.54
C GLU A 230 23.34 -3.98 -9.21
N LEU A 231 22.13 -4.15 -8.68
CA LEU A 231 21.91 -4.89 -7.43
C LEU A 231 22.21 -6.40 -7.55
N SER A 232 21.89 -7.03 -8.69
CA SER A 232 22.24 -8.43 -8.93
C SER A 232 23.72 -8.69 -8.87
N LYS A 233 24.53 -7.76 -9.36
CA LYS A 233 26.00 -7.84 -9.28
C LYS A 233 26.50 -7.62 -7.85
N ALA A 234 25.98 -6.58 -7.17
CA ALA A 234 26.41 -6.23 -5.81
C ALA A 234 26.02 -7.30 -4.76
N LEU A 235 24.90 -7.98 -4.97
CA LEU A 235 24.31 -8.95 -4.02
C LEU A 235 24.64 -10.41 -4.38
N LYS A 236 25.44 -10.65 -5.41
CA LYS A 236 25.72 -12.00 -5.95
C LYS A 236 26.10 -13.01 -4.88
N ASP A 237 26.96 -12.60 -3.94
CA ASP A 237 27.52 -13.47 -2.92
C ASP A 237 26.81 -13.40 -1.56
N TRP A 238 25.66 -12.69 -1.49
CA TRP A 238 24.91 -12.49 -0.24
C TRP A 238 23.84 -13.55 0.04
N GLY A 239 23.74 -14.58 -0.79
CA GLY A 239 22.79 -15.68 -0.60
C GLY A 239 21.34 -15.25 -0.40
N LYS A 240 20.68 -15.79 0.62
CA LYS A 240 19.27 -15.50 0.93
C LYS A 240 19.01 -14.03 1.26
N GLU A 241 19.96 -13.39 1.95
CA GLU A 241 19.81 -11.96 2.32
C GLU A 241 19.92 -11.06 1.08
N GLY A 242 20.80 -11.39 0.12
CA GLY A 242 20.87 -10.69 -1.15
C GLY A 242 19.56 -10.76 -1.94
N ALA A 243 18.94 -11.95 -2.00
CA ALA A 243 17.64 -12.11 -2.62
C ALA A 243 16.56 -11.25 -1.92
N ARG A 244 16.54 -11.23 -0.60
CA ARG A 244 15.60 -10.43 0.19
C ARG A 244 15.75 -8.94 -0.09
N LYS A 245 17.00 -8.42 -0.10
CA LYS A 245 17.27 -7.00 -0.42
C LYS A 245 16.87 -6.66 -1.86
N MET A 246 17.08 -7.56 -2.80
CA MET A 246 16.58 -7.42 -4.17
C MET A 246 15.06 -7.28 -4.19
N TRP A 247 14.31 -8.10 -3.45
CA TRP A 247 12.85 -8.04 -3.42
C TRP A 247 12.35 -6.72 -2.80
N VAL A 248 12.98 -6.27 -1.71
CA VAL A 248 12.65 -4.97 -1.09
C VAL A 248 12.88 -3.81 -2.05
N ALA A 249 13.98 -3.82 -2.79
CA ALA A 249 14.28 -2.79 -3.78
C ALA A 249 13.31 -2.79 -4.98
N GLN A 250 12.58 -3.89 -5.18
CA GLN A 250 11.58 -4.04 -6.24
C GLN A 250 10.16 -3.65 -5.80
N LEU A 251 9.89 -3.41 -4.52
CA LEU A 251 8.62 -2.84 -4.05
C LEU A 251 8.50 -1.37 -4.45
#